data_313b9ad0d81ad1cc19b8936c1e353440
#
_entry.id   313b9ad0d81ad1cc19b8936c1e353440
#
_cell.length_a   1.000
_cell.length_b   1.000
_cell.length_c   1.000
_cell.angle_alpha   90.00
_cell.angle_beta   90.00
_cell.angle_gamma   90.00
#
_symmetry.space_group_name_H-M   'P 1'
#
loop_
_entity.id
_entity.type
_entity.pdbx_description
1 polymer ?
#
loop_
_entity_poly.entity_id
_entity_poly.type
_entity_poly.pdbx_seq_one_letter_code
_entity_poly.pdbx_strand_id
1 'polypeptide(L)'
;RTEPPEQSEVHIQENTTPLPNEMLAHRIGMIPIYVAAVDDFDPKKYRVELEVANPTQESRMVTTADMRIFVQDAEGWKDLGPEGNAAWFPVDATTKEPIMITHLRPQWSADSLEKIKLVAYPSVSTGEENVRYSPICQCSYGHTIDPDRTRQEEFFQNWLKESKKINEQSQVNPAQLNNLKREWATLEIQRCFLVDEENEPYSFDFEIETNGLMSVPAVVHRGIREIKIMLQKYQTLDMQIPANVRIQPTLGHRKGVEVIFDNTEDHTLGNLLQTYLVERHIMADQAPRLTYAGYKMGHPLKKELTLEIGSEADGEMTARRAIVAVIRFLLGLLDTMERDWLTITGTAAQLPALPPVPAAAEGILPPVAAPTGLAAPTATRGRGRGRGR
;
A
#
# COMPACT_ATOMS: atom_id res chain seq x y z
N ARG A 1 -3.48 0.49 16.82
CA ARG A 1 -3.01 -0.16 18.06
C ARG A 1 -3.85 0.27 19.21
N THR A 2 -4.88 -0.48 19.54
CA THR A 2 -5.71 -0.30 20.76
C THR A 2 -5.61 -1.50 21.70
N GLU A 3 -4.63 -2.38 21.53
CA GLU A 3 -4.46 -3.50 22.45
C GLU A 3 -3.08 -3.42 23.14
N PRO A 4 -3.03 -3.79 24.43
CA PRO A 4 -1.81 -3.67 25.22
C PRO A 4 -0.67 -4.50 24.63
N PRO A 5 0.60 -4.10 24.82
CA PRO A 5 1.77 -4.80 24.30
C PRO A 5 1.96 -6.23 24.79
N GLU A 6 1.04 -6.73 25.63
CA GLU A 6 1.06 -8.09 26.18
C GLU A 6 0.49 -9.16 25.25
N GLN A 7 -0.17 -8.78 24.15
CA GLN A 7 -0.64 -9.71 23.12
C GLN A 7 0.27 -9.65 21.90
N SER A 8 1.48 -10.17 22.02
CA SER A 8 2.23 -10.52 20.83
C SER A 8 1.37 -11.52 20.02
N GLU A 9 1.27 -11.33 18.71
CA GLU A 9 0.50 -12.21 17.82
C GLU A 9 0.97 -13.66 17.88
N VAL A 10 2.23 -13.92 18.33
CA VAL A 10 2.84 -15.25 18.46
C VAL A 10 3.40 -15.44 19.86
N HIS A 11 2.84 -16.39 20.60
CA HIS A 11 3.29 -16.78 21.94
C HIS A 11 4.01 -18.11 21.91
N ILE A 12 5.33 -18.08 22.04
CA ILE A 12 6.15 -19.30 22.10
C ILE A 12 6.19 -19.78 23.54
N GLN A 13 5.57 -20.93 23.79
CA GLN A 13 5.50 -21.56 25.10
C GLN A 13 6.75 -22.41 25.37
N GLU A 14 7.23 -23.10 24.34
CA GLU A 14 8.37 -23.99 24.42
C GLU A 14 9.14 -24.01 23.10
N ASN A 15 10.44 -23.82 23.15
CA ASN A 15 11.32 -23.88 22.00
C ASN A 15 12.70 -24.41 22.42
N THR A 16 13.04 -25.59 21.96
CA THR A 16 14.36 -26.20 22.16
C THR A 16 15.17 -26.31 20.88
N THR A 17 14.70 -25.64 19.80
CA THR A 17 15.40 -25.58 18.51
C THR A 17 16.54 -24.57 18.52
N PRO A 18 17.46 -24.63 17.53
CA PRO A 18 18.54 -23.65 17.42
C PRO A 18 18.05 -22.24 17.09
N LEU A 19 16.80 -22.08 16.58
CA LEU A 19 16.25 -20.77 16.25
C LEU A 19 15.79 -20.02 17.50
N PRO A 20 16.26 -18.79 17.74
CA PRO A 20 15.76 -17.94 18.83
C PRO A 20 14.26 -17.66 18.67
N ASN A 21 13.59 -17.42 19.79
CA ASN A 21 12.14 -17.20 19.82
C ASN A 21 11.71 -16.03 18.92
N GLU A 22 12.48 -14.95 18.90
CA GLU A 22 12.20 -13.76 18.09
C GLU A 22 12.21 -14.08 16.59
N MET A 23 13.18 -14.87 16.14
CA MET A 23 13.24 -15.28 14.73
C MET A 23 12.12 -16.24 14.37
N LEU A 24 11.78 -17.17 15.25
CA LEU A 24 10.68 -18.11 15.04
C LEU A 24 9.33 -17.37 14.98
N ALA A 25 9.09 -16.45 15.93
CA ALA A 25 7.90 -15.62 15.94
C ALA A 25 7.78 -14.75 14.69
N HIS A 26 8.88 -14.15 14.23
CA HIS A 26 8.91 -13.36 13.02
C HIS A 26 8.60 -14.20 11.78
N ARG A 27 9.17 -15.39 11.64
CA ARG A 27 8.88 -16.31 10.53
C ARG A 27 7.40 -16.70 10.48
N ILE A 28 6.82 -17.02 11.65
CA ILE A 28 5.39 -17.36 11.74
C ILE A 28 4.51 -16.17 11.40
N GLY A 29 4.86 -14.97 11.89
CA GLY A 29 4.16 -13.73 11.57
C GLY A 29 4.20 -13.32 10.10
N MET A 30 5.08 -13.92 9.29
CA MET A 30 5.16 -13.70 7.84
C MET A 30 4.32 -14.70 7.02
N ILE A 31 3.77 -15.74 7.65
CA ILE A 31 2.98 -16.75 6.93
C ILE A 31 1.64 -16.12 6.50
N PRO A 32 1.33 -16.10 5.21
CA PRO A 32 0.06 -15.60 4.72
C PRO A 32 -1.08 -16.57 5.04
N ILE A 33 -2.24 -16.01 5.39
CA ILE A 33 -3.46 -16.78 5.69
C ILE A 33 -4.47 -16.57 4.57
N TYR A 34 -4.93 -17.65 3.96
CA TYR A 34 -5.94 -17.62 2.91
C TYR A 34 -7.34 -17.63 3.52
N VAL A 35 -8.11 -16.57 3.28
CA VAL A 35 -9.50 -16.46 3.73
C VAL A 35 -10.38 -16.05 2.56
N ALA A 36 -11.57 -16.64 2.47
CA ALA A 36 -12.49 -16.41 1.36
C ALA A 36 -13.02 -14.96 1.31
N ALA A 37 -13.22 -14.33 2.48
CA ALA A 37 -13.72 -12.97 2.60
C ALA A 37 -12.95 -12.24 3.70
N VAL A 38 -11.97 -11.42 3.29
CA VAL A 38 -11.13 -10.65 4.23
C VAL A 38 -11.95 -9.61 5.00
N ASP A 39 -12.97 -9.03 4.36
CA ASP A 39 -13.79 -7.97 4.97
C ASP A 39 -14.69 -8.49 6.11
N ASP A 40 -15.06 -9.77 6.08
CA ASP A 40 -15.88 -10.44 7.09
C ASP A 40 -15.03 -11.24 8.11
N PHE A 41 -13.71 -11.24 7.94
CA PHE A 41 -12.81 -11.99 8.79
C PHE A 41 -12.55 -11.28 10.12
N ASP A 42 -13.02 -11.89 11.22
CA ASP A 42 -12.74 -11.44 12.58
C ASP A 42 -11.56 -12.23 13.17
N PRO A 43 -10.35 -11.65 13.22
CA PRO A 43 -9.16 -12.36 13.69
C PRO A 43 -9.28 -12.83 15.14
N LYS A 44 -10.10 -12.16 15.96
CA LYS A 44 -10.25 -12.47 17.39
C LYS A 44 -10.96 -13.81 17.65
N LYS A 45 -11.67 -14.30 16.64
CA LYS A 45 -12.38 -15.59 16.72
C LYS A 45 -11.49 -16.79 16.44
N TYR A 46 -10.23 -16.59 16.07
CA TYR A 46 -9.35 -17.66 15.65
C TYR A 46 -8.05 -17.68 16.44
N ARG A 47 -7.50 -18.87 16.58
CA ARG A 47 -6.12 -19.09 17.06
C ARG A 47 -5.51 -20.26 16.32
N VAL A 48 -4.19 -20.23 16.17
CA VAL A 48 -3.39 -21.27 15.53
C VAL A 48 -2.47 -21.85 16.58
N GLU A 49 -2.40 -23.16 16.71
CA GLU A 49 -1.52 -23.86 17.62
C GLU A 49 -0.54 -24.74 16.82
N LEU A 50 0.69 -24.75 17.25
CA LEU A 50 1.73 -25.66 16.75
C LEU A 50 2.37 -26.38 17.93
N GLU A 51 2.29 -27.69 17.93
CA GLU A 51 2.95 -28.55 18.93
C GLU A 51 3.60 -29.74 18.23
N VAL A 52 4.91 -29.71 18.09
CA VAL A 52 5.69 -30.71 17.37
C VAL A 52 6.95 -31.06 18.15
N ALA A 53 7.24 -32.34 18.26
CA ALA A 53 8.48 -32.88 18.81
C ALA A 53 9.11 -33.87 17.84
N ASN A 54 10.43 -34.07 17.92
CA ASN A 54 11.13 -35.01 17.07
C ASN A 54 11.80 -36.13 17.91
N PRO A 55 11.09 -37.22 18.23
CA PRO A 55 11.65 -38.34 18.93
C PRO A 55 12.45 -39.32 18.06
N THR A 56 12.64 -39.00 16.78
CA THR A 56 13.28 -39.86 15.80
C THR A 56 14.77 -39.54 15.64
N GLN A 57 15.51 -40.49 15.04
CA GLN A 57 16.94 -40.31 14.72
C GLN A 57 17.14 -39.62 13.35
N GLU A 58 16.08 -39.14 12.75
CA GLU A 58 16.12 -38.37 11.49
C GLU A 58 15.69 -36.93 11.72
N SER A 59 16.14 -36.02 10.90
CA SER A 59 15.71 -34.62 10.94
C SER A 59 14.25 -34.53 10.53
N ARG A 60 13.43 -33.81 11.31
CA ARG A 60 12.02 -33.55 11.02
C ARG A 60 11.82 -32.12 10.58
N MET A 61 11.26 -31.96 9.39
CA MET A 61 10.80 -30.65 8.92
C MET A 61 9.46 -30.31 9.58
N VAL A 62 9.35 -29.10 10.12
CA VAL A 62 8.12 -28.52 10.67
C VAL A 62 7.58 -27.53 9.66
N THR A 63 6.31 -27.70 9.32
CA THR A 63 5.65 -26.94 8.25
C THR A 63 4.28 -26.41 8.69
N THR A 64 3.63 -25.62 7.86
CA THR A 64 2.24 -25.17 8.09
C THR A 64 1.24 -26.33 8.17
N ALA A 65 1.55 -27.50 7.60
CA ALA A 65 0.70 -28.68 7.72
C ALA A 65 0.64 -29.25 9.16
N ASP A 66 1.65 -28.94 10.01
CA ASP A 66 1.67 -29.33 11.43
C ASP A 66 0.84 -28.38 12.31
N MET A 67 0.35 -27.24 11.77
CA MET A 67 -0.46 -26.27 12.51
C MET A 67 -1.90 -26.74 12.65
N ARG A 68 -2.52 -26.42 13.79
CA ARG A 68 -3.93 -26.67 14.09
C ARG A 68 -4.65 -25.33 14.26
N ILE A 69 -5.81 -25.19 13.62
CA ILE A 69 -6.58 -23.95 13.63
C ILE A 69 -7.84 -24.16 14.46
N PHE A 70 -8.06 -23.26 15.40
CA PHE A 70 -9.23 -23.28 16.26
C PHE A 70 -10.09 -22.03 16.01
N VAL A 71 -11.40 -22.22 15.97
CA VAL A 71 -12.40 -21.16 15.94
C VAL A 71 -13.12 -21.11 17.28
N GLN A 72 -13.37 -19.90 17.76
CA GLN A 72 -14.15 -19.67 18.97
C GLN A 72 -15.63 -19.69 18.64
N ASP A 73 -16.35 -20.64 19.20
CA ASP A 73 -17.80 -20.80 19.12
C ASP A 73 -18.44 -20.56 20.49
N ALA A 74 -19.77 -20.55 20.56
CA ALA A 74 -20.51 -20.39 21.82
C ALA A 74 -20.19 -21.46 22.88
N GLU A 75 -19.76 -22.64 22.43
CA GLU A 75 -19.37 -23.78 23.27
C GLU A 75 -17.86 -23.82 23.63
N GLY A 76 -17.06 -22.89 23.06
CA GLY A 76 -15.60 -22.79 23.29
C GLY A 76 -14.76 -22.89 22.01
N TRP A 77 -13.51 -23.33 22.14
CA TRP A 77 -12.58 -23.47 21.03
C TRP A 77 -12.78 -24.81 20.29
N LYS A 78 -13.13 -24.75 19.02
CA LYS A 78 -13.33 -25.90 18.14
C LYS A 78 -12.24 -26.00 17.09
N ASP A 79 -11.60 -27.17 16.96
CA ASP A 79 -10.62 -27.46 15.92
C ASP A 79 -11.30 -27.56 14.54
N LEU A 80 -10.76 -26.85 13.55
CA LEU A 80 -11.25 -26.90 12.16
C LEU A 80 -10.77 -28.15 11.40
N GLY A 81 -9.85 -28.92 11.99
CA GLY A 81 -9.33 -30.14 11.39
C GLY A 81 -8.42 -29.91 10.17
N PRO A 82 -8.03 -31.00 9.50
CA PRO A 82 -7.12 -30.95 8.35
C PRO A 82 -7.67 -30.14 7.15
N GLU A 83 -8.97 -30.15 6.94
CA GLU A 83 -9.60 -29.40 5.86
C GLU A 83 -9.51 -27.87 6.12
N GLY A 84 -9.71 -27.46 7.37
CA GLY A 84 -9.51 -26.07 7.79
C GLY A 84 -8.05 -25.62 7.64
N ASN A 85 -7.10 -26.49 8.02
CA ASN A 85 -5.68 -26.23 7.81
C ASN A 85 -5.34 -26.06 6.32
N ALA A 86 -5.77 -26.96 5.46
CA ALA A 86 -5.51 -26.90 4.02
C ALA A 86 -6.17 -25.69 3.35
N ALA A 87 -7.29 -25.21 3.88
CA ALA A 87 -7.94 -23.99 3.39
C ALA A 87 -7.15 -22.72 3.77
N TRP A 88 -6.61 -22.67 5.00
CA TRP A 88 -5.85 -21.52 5.48
C TRP A 88 -4.42 -21.48 4.96
N PHE A 89 -3.78 -22.65 4.85
CA PHE A 89 -2.40 -22.82 4.43
C PHE A 89 -2.31 -23.81 3.25
N PRO A 90 -2.82 -23.43 2.07
CA PRO A 90 -2.72 -24.29 0.91
C PRO A 90 -1.25 -24.56 0.56
N VAL A 91 -0.98 -25.74 0.03
CA VAL A 91 0.35 -26.07 -0.49
C VAL A 91 0.66 -25.24 -1.74
N ASP A 92 1.93 -24.96 -1.97
CA ASP A 92 2.38 -24.27 -3.18
C ASP A 92 1.90 -24.99 -4.45
N ALA A 93 1.37 -24.23 -5.42
CA ALA A 93 0.78 -24.81 -6.62
C ALA A 93 1.79 -25.55 -7.49
N THR A 94 3.06 -25.16 -7.43
CA THR A 94 4.14 -25.72 -8.26
C THR A 94 4.85 -26.86 -7.57
N THR A 95 5.35 -26.62 -6.35
CA THR A 95 6.14 -27.61 -5.59
C THR A 95 5.28 -28.63 -4.87
N LYS A 96 4.00 -28.33 -4.63
CA LYS A 96 3.06 -29.14 -3.82
C LYS A 96 3.50 -29.32 -2.36
N GLU A 97 4.38 -28.43 -1.88
CA GLU A 97 4.90 -28.46 -0.53
C GLU A 97 4.22 -27.41 0.35
N PRO A 98 4.01 -27.69 1.65
CA PRO A 98 3.56 -26.69 2.62
C PRO A 98 4.72 -25.73 2.98
N ILE A 99 4.40 -24.58 3.56
CA ILE A 99 5.40 -23.58 3.96
C ILE A 99 6.25 -24.14 5.10
N MET A 100 7.57 -24.18 4.91
CA MET A 100 8.52 -24.63 5.91
C MET A 100 8.72 -23.56 7.02
N ILE A 101 8.61 -23.97 8.27
CA ILE A 101 8.82 -23.13 9.45
C ILE A 101 10.25 -23.31 9.98
N THR A 102 10.62 -24.55 10.31
CA THR A 102 11.95 -24.90 10.83
C THR A 102 12.24 -26.40 10.68
N HIS A 103 13.44 -26.81 11.07
CA HIS A 103 13.83 -28.20 11.21
C HIS A 103 14.12 -28.54 12.66
N LEU A 104 13.64 -29.70 13.13
CA LEU A 104 14.01 -30.30 14.38
C LEU A 104 15.13 -31.32 14.13
N ARG A 105 16.20 -31.25 14.93
CA ARG A 105 17.32 -32.17 14.84
C ARG A 105 16.93 -33.57 15.33
N PRO A 106 17.68 -34.59 14.89
CA PRO A 106 17.52 -35.96 15.41
C PRO A 106 17.72 -36.05 16.92
N GLN A 107 16.96 -36.90 17.58
CA GLN A 107 17.18 -37.19 18.99
C GLN A 107 18.34 -38.21 19.17
N TRP A 108 19.42 -37.79 19.81
CA TRP A 108 20.59 -38.62 20.10
C TRP A 108 20.60 -39.19 21.52
N SER A 109 19.92 -38.55 22.47
CA SER A 109 19.76 -38.95 23.85
C SER A 109 18.39 -38.55 24.39
N ALA A 110 17.97 -39.08 25.52
CA ALA A 110 16.70 -38.74 26.14
C ALA A 110 16.56 -37.23 26.41
N ASP A 111 17.67 -36.55 26.73
CA ASP A 111 17.68 -35.10 27.01
C ASP A 111 17.84 -34.22 25.76
N SER A 112 18.02 -34.79 24.57
CA SER A 112 18.24 -34.06 23.33
C SER A 112 16.97 -33.92 22.48
N LEU A 113 15.78 -34.12 23.06
CA LEU A 113 14.51 -33.98 22.36
C LEU A 113 14.25 -32.53 21.97
N GLU A 114 14.23 -32.28 20.67
CA GLU A 114 13.81 -30.98 20.19
C GLU A 114 12.29 -30.91 19.99
N LYS A 115 11.72 -29.82 20.49
CA LYS A 115 10.28 -29.58 20.44
C LYS A 115 9.97 -28.10 20.32
N ILE A 116 8.82 -27.84 19.73
CA ILE A 116 8.22 -26.50 19.61
C ILE A 116 6.78 -26.59 20.08
N LYS A 117 6.40 -25.65 20.93
CA LYS A 117 5.03 -25.40 21.32
C LYS A 117 4.74 -23.90 21.30
N LEU A 118 3.74 -23.49 20.53
CA LEU A 118 3.34 -22.09 20.43
C LEU A 118 1.86 -21.94 20.14
N VAL A 119 1.35 -20.74 20.42
CA VAL A 119 0.03 -20.28 20.06
C VAL A 119 0.18 -18.96 19.30
N ALA A 120 -0.47 -18.84 18.15
CA ALA A 120 -0.47 -17.64 17.34
C ALA A 120 -1.89 -17.16 17.08
N TYR A 121 -2.05 -15.84 16.98
CA TYR A 121 -3.32 -15.22 16.65
C TYR A 121 -3.20 -14.52 15.30
N PRO A 122 -4.16 -14.73 14.38
CA PRO A 122 -4.17 -14.03 13.10
C PRO A 122 -4.39 -12.54 13.31
N SER A 123 -3.89 -11.73 12.39
CA SER A 123 -4.08 -10.29 12.37
C SER A 123 -4.40 -9.81 10.96
N VAL A 124 -5.11 -8.70 10.87
CA VAL A 124 -5.44 -8.02 9.61
C VAL A 124 -5.00 -6.57 9.72
N SER A 125 -4.26 -6.10 8.75
CA SER A 125 -3.85 -4.71 8.64
C SER A 125 -3.57 -4.32 7.19
N THR A 126 -2.95 -3.18 6.96
CA THR A 126 -2.62 -2.64 5.64
C THR A 126 -1.14 -2.71 5.36
N GLY A 127 -0.75 -2.72 4.08
CA GLY A 127 0.65 -2.65 3.65
C GLY A 127 1.37 -1.37 4.12
N GLU A 128 0.64 -0.31 4.43
CA GLU A 128 1.19 0.92 5.01
C GLU A 128 1.72 0.69 6.43
N GLU A 129 1.03 -0.10 7.24
CA GLU A 129 1.49 -0.45 8.58
C GLU A 129 2.67 -1.41 8.53
N ASN A 130 2.56 -2.46 7.71
CA ASN A 130 3.63 -3.43 7.52
C ASN A 130 3.47 -4.15 6.18
N VAL A 131 4.54 -4.24 5.40
CA VAL A 131 4.58 -4.87 4.06
C VAL A 131 4.07 -6.31 4.06
N ARG A 132 4.17 -7.04 5.17
CA ARG A 132 3.62 -8.41 5.29
C ARG A 132 2.11 -8.51 5.02
N TYR A 133 1.36 -7.41 5.18
CA TYR A 133 -0.07 -7.36 4.90
C TYR A 133 -0.38 -6.96 3.45
N SER A 134 0.64 -6.62 2.66
CA SER A 134 0.43 -6.30 1.25
C SER A 134 0.06 -7.55 0.46
N PRO A 135 -1.05 -7.56 -0.28
CA PRO A 135 -1.39 -8.66 -1.18
C PRO A 135 -0.62 -8.59 -2.50
N ILE A 136 0.17 -7.55 -2.72
CA ILE A 136 0.86 -7.23 -3.96
C ILE A 136 2.36 -7.39 -3.77
N CYS A 137 3.01 -8.18 -4.66
CA CYS A 137 4.47 -8.30 -4.73
C CYS A 137 5.07 -7.22 -5.63
N GLN A 138 4.42 -6.96 -6.77
CA GLN A 138 4.79 -5.92 -7.72
C GLN A 138 3.54 -5.23 -8.26
N CYS A 139 3.61 -3.92 -8.39
CA CYS A 139 2.63 -3.12 -9.12
C CYS A 139 3.37 -1.96 -9.78
N SER A 140 3.53 -2.04 -11.08
CA SER A 140 4.16 -1.01 -11.89
C SER A 140 3.30 -0.66 -13.08
N TYR A 141 3.51 0.52 -13.64
CA TYR A 141 2.88 0.91 -14.88
C TYR A 141 3.88 1.62 -15.79
N GLY A 142 3.63 1.54 -17.07
CA GLY A 142 4.34 2.28 -18.11
C GLY A 142 3.35 2.83 -19.12
N HIS A 143 3.80 3.74 -19.95
CA HIS A 143 3.02 4.19 -21.10
C HIS A 143 3.09 3.13 -22.20
N THR A 144 1.98 2.86 -22.85
CA THR A 144 1.94 1.93 -23.99
C THR A 144 2.76 2.50 -25.14
N ILE A 145 3.75 1.75 -25.59
CA ILE A 145 4.62 2.16 -26.70
C ILE A 145 3.80 2.28 -27.97
N ASP A 146 4.01 3.37 -28.71
CA ASP A 146 3.34 3.58 -30.00
C ASP A 146 3.83 2.53 -31.01
N PRO A 147 2.96 1.70 -31.59
CA PRO A 147 3.33 0.68 -32.56
C PRO A 147 3.69 1.24 -33.94
N ASP A 148 3.45 2.52 -34.22
CA ASP A 148 3.75 3.13 -35.51
C ASP A 148 5.29 3.24 -35.71
N ARG A 149 5.79 2.41 -36.63
CA ARG A 149 7.21 2.36 -36.97
C ARG A 149 7.74 3.68 -37.55
N THR A 150 6.90 4.45 -38.23
CA THR A 150 7.29 5.73 -38.81
C THR A 150 7.60 6.72 -37.69
N ARG A 151 6.71 6.79 -36.72
CA ARG A 151 6.89 7.64 -35.53
C ARG A 151 8.06 7.19 -34.67
N GLN A 152 8.24 5.88 -34.47
CA GLN A 152 9.40 5.34 -33.77
C GLN A 152 10.71 5.72 -34.46
N GLU A 153 10.78 5.65 -35.82
CA GLU A 153 11.96 6.02 -36.56
C GLU A 153 12.24 7.53 -36.48
N GLU A 154 11.21 8.38 -36.55
CA GLU A 154 11.36 9.83 -36.34
C GLU A 154 11.92 10.14 -34.96
N PHE A 155 11.39 9.52 -33.90
CA PHE A 155 11.91 9.66 -32.55
C PHE A 155 13.36 9.16 -32.41
N PHE A 156 13.69 8.05 -33.04
CA PHE A 156 15.06 7.52 -33.08
C PHE A 156 16.03 8.51 -33.76
N GLN A 157 15.66 9.08 -34.90
CA GLN A 157 16.45 10.06 -35.60
C GLN A 157 16.64 11.35 -34.79
N ASN A 158 15.56 11.82 -34.14
CA ASN A 158 15.64 12.97 -33.25
C ASN A 158 16.56 12.70 -32.06
N TRP A 159 16.47 11.52 -31.45
CA TRP A 159 17.36 11.12 -30.35
C TRP A 159 18.82 11.05 -30.79
N LEU A 160 19.14 10.49 -31.97
CA LEU A 160 20.47 10.50 -32.53
C LEU A 160 21.01 11.92 -32.70
N LYS A 161 20.18 12.82 -33.20
CA LYS A 161 20.57 14.21 -33.48
C LYS A 161 20.76 15.02 -32.18
N GLU A 162 19.80 14.92 -31.24
CA GLU A 162 19.78 15.78 -30.05
C GLU A 162 20.67 15.23 -28.94
N SER A 163 20.56 13.93 -28.63
CA SER A 163 21.26 13.30 -27.50
C SER A 163 22.66 12.81 -27.87
N LYS A 164 22.80 12.19 -29.02
CA LYS A 164 24.09 11.63 -29.46
C LYS A 164 24.89 12.58 -30.34
N LYS A 165 24.29 13.68 -30.81
CA LYS A 165 24.88 14.69 -31.71
C LYS A 165 25.40 14.08 -33.04
N ILE A 166 24.73 13.03 -33.49
CA ILE A 166 25.01 12.33 -34.74
C ILE A 166 24.05 12.87 -35.80
N ASN A 167 24.59 13.54 -36.84
CA ASN A 167 23.81 14.03 -37.96
C ASN A 167 23.97 13.07 -39.17
N GLU A 168 23.12 13.23 -40.18
CA GLU A 168 23.13 12.44 -41.41
C GLU A 168 24.50 12.43 -42.13
N GLN A 169 25.33 13.46 -41.92
CA GLN A 169 26.69 13.59 -42.49
C GLN A 169 27.75 12.88 -41.63
N SER A 170 27.42 12.37 -40.46
CA SER A 170 28.38 11.69 -39.58
C SER A 170 28.64 10.27 -40.10
N GLN A 171 29.86 9.93 -40.35
CA GLN A 171 30.24 8.55 -40.69
C GLN A 171 30.21 7.68 -39.45
N VAL A 172 29.07 7.05 -39.19
CA VAL A 172 28.89 6.13 -38.06
C VAL A 172 29.26 4.72 -38.50
N ASN A 173 30.14 4.08 -37.71
CA ASN A 173 30.51 2.68 -37.96
C ASN A 173 29.27 1.77 -37.77
N PRO A 174 29.02 0.77 -38.65
CA PRO A 174 27.88 -0.17 -38.49
C PRO A 174 27.78 -0.84 -37.12
N ALA A 175 28.90 -1.16 -36.48
CA ALA A 175 28.92 -1.71 -35.13
C ALA A 175 28.42 -0.70 -34.09
N GLN A 176 28.78 0.55 -34.22
CA GLN A 176 28.30 1.64 -33.35
C GLN A 176 26.82 1.89 -33.56
N LEU A 177 26.34 1.88 -34.79
CA LEU A 177 24.90 2.01 -35.08
C LEU A 177 24.08 0.88 -34.48
N ASN A 178 24.56 -0.36 -34.52
CA ASN A 178 23.92 -1.50 -33.91
C ASN A 178 23.82 -1.36 -32.35
N ASN A 179 24.86 -0.83 -31.72
CA ASN A 179 24.84 -0.56 -30.28
C ASN A 179 23.81 0.55 -29.94
N LEU A 180 23.76 1.60 -30.73
CA LEU A 180 22.78 2.68 -30.57
C LEU A 180 21.34 2.17 -30.77
N LYS A 181 21.10 1.30 -31.76
CA LYS A 181 19.79 0.67 -31.94
C LYS A 181 19.39 -0.22 -30.74
N ARG A 182 20.36 -0.92 -30.13
CA ARG A 182 20.09 -1.69 -28.90
C ARG A 182 19.77 -0.78 -27.71
N GLU A 183 20.55 0.27 -27.53
CA GLU A 183 20.30 1.28 -26.47
C GLU A 183 18.91 1.91 -26.64
N TRP A 184 18.56 2.30 -27.87
CA TRP A 184 17.23 2.80 -28.22
C TRP A 184 16.12 1.79 -27.84
N ALA A 185 16.24 0.55 -28.30
CA ALA A 185 15.23 -0.48 -28.11
C ALA A 185 15.03 -0.89 -26.63
N THR A 186 16.03 -0.67 -25.77
CA THR A 186 15.95 -1.04 -24.35
C THR A 186 15.50 0.10 -23.44
N LEU A 187 15.86 1.34 -23.75
CA LEU A 187 15.65 2.48 -22.86
C LEU A 187 14.80 3.58 -23.48
N GLU A 188 15.20 4.06 -24.64
CA GLU A 188 14.66 5.30 -25.20
C GLU A 188 13.32 5.11 -25.92
N ILE A 189 13.04 3.92 -26.41
CA ILE A 189 11.77 3.60 -27.10
C ILE A 189 10.54 3.86 -26.19
N GLN A 190 10.73 3.74 -24.88
CA GLN A 190 9.66 4.00 -23.90
C GLN A 190 9.19 5.47 -23.88
N ARG A 191 9.96 6.37 -24.49
CA ARG A 191 9.56 7.77 -24.67
C ARG A 191 8.65 7.98 -25.88
N CYS A 192 8.57 7.01 -26.78
CA CYS A 192 7.68 7.00 -27.93
C CYS A 192 6.39 6.24 -27.58
N PHE A 193 5.51 6.87 -26.85
CA PHE A 193 4.25 6.29 -26.39
C PHE A 193 3.03 6.91 -27.10
N LEU A 194 1.87 6.26 -26.94
CA LEU A 194 0.61 6.72 -27.51
C LEU A 194 0.16 8.01 -26.82
N VAL A 195 -0.15 9.01 -27.63
CA VAL A 195 -0.68 10.32 -27.21
C VAL A 195 -1.94 10.67 -27.98
N ASP A 196 -2.80 11.47 -27.38
CA ASP A 196 -3.99 12.04 -28.00
C ASP A 196 -3.68 13.30 -28.85
N GLU A 197 -4.73 14.02 -29.29
CA GLU A 197 -4.61 15.23 -30.09
C GLU A 197 -3.96 16.41 -29.31
N GLU A 198 -4.09 16.42 -27.99
CA GLU A 198 -3.48 17.37 -27.05
C GLU A 198 -2.05 17.01 -26.68
N ASN A 199 -1.51 15.90 -27.21
CA ASN A 199 -0.19 15.34 -26.93
C ASN A 199 -0.03 14.78 -25.50
N GLU A 200 -1.14 14.38 -24.86
CA GLU A 200 -1.17 13.74 -23.56
C GLU A 200 -1.25 12.21 -23.69
N PRO A 201 -0.56 11.45 -22.80
CA PRO A 201 -0.62 9.99 -22.86
C PRO A 201 -2.01 9.48 -22.45
N TYR A 202 -2.58 8.59 -23.25
CA TYR A 202 -3.92 8.02 -22.99
C TYR A 202 -3.95 6.51 -22.79
N SER A 203 -2.85 5.81 -22.99
CA SER A 203 -2.78 4.35 -22.87
C SER A 203 -1.63 3.94 -21.96
N PHE A 204 -1.94 3.04 -21.01
CA PHE A 204 -1.02 2.61 -19.97
C PHE A 204 -1.03 1.08 -19.83
N ASP A 205 0.15 0.49 -19.70
CA ASP A 205 0.35 -0.92 -19.43
C ASP A 205 0.66 -1.12 -17.94
N PHE A 206 -0.20 -1.88 -17.24
CA PHE A 206 -0.01 -2.20 -15.83
C PHE A 206 0.50 -3.63 -15.68
N GLU A 207 1.56 -3.81 -14.91
CA GLU A 207 2.09 -5.10 -14.52
C GLU A 207 1.85 -5.29 -13.01
N ILE A 208 0.98 -6.25 -12.67
CA ILE A 208 0.58 -6.51 -11.29
C ILE A 208 0.84 -7.97 -10.97
N GLU A 209 1.64 -8.20 -9.92
CA GLU A 209 1.93 -9.51 -9.37
C GLU A 209 1.44 -9.57 -7.91
N THR A 210 0.69 -10.63 -7.59
CA THR A 210 0.15 -10.85 -6.24
C THR A 210 0.90 -11.97 -5.54
N ASN A 211 0.84 -11.97 -4.21
CA ASN A 211 1.38 -13.07 -3.39
C ASN A 211 0.47 -14.33 -3.37
N GLY A 212 -0.57 -14.38 -4.21
CA GLY A 212 -1.50 -15.48 -4.31
C GLY A 212 -2.68 -15.45 -3.35
N LEU A 213 -2.71 -14.53 -2.36
CA LEU A 213 -3.83 -14.38 -1.43
C LEU A 213 -5.10 -13.88 -2.12
N MET A 214 -4.93 -13.02 -3.10
CA MET A 214 -6.03 -12.44 -3.89
C MET A 214 -5.70 -12.53 -5.37
N SER A 215 -6.71 -12.72 -6.19
CA SER A 215 -6.54 -12.64 -7.65
C SER A 215 -6.27 -11.20 -8.09
N VAL A 216 -5.52 -11.02 -9.17
CA VAL A 216 -5.24 -9.67 -9.72
C VAL A 216 -6.52 -8.87 -9.99
N PRO A 217 -7.59 -9.44 -10.60
CA PRO A 217 -8.84 -8.71 -10.77
C PRO A 217 -9.47 -8.23 -9.46
N ALA A 218 -9.41 -9.04 -8.41
CA ALA A 218 -9.92 -8.66 -7.10
C ALA A 218 -9.10 -7.54 -6.44
N VAL A 219 -7.76 -7.57 -6.59
CA VAL A 219 -6.87 -6.52 -6.08
C VAL A 219 -7.16 -5.18 -6.77
N VAL A 220 -7.27 -5.14 -8.10
CA VAL A 220 -7.59 -3.90 -8.84
C VAL A 220 -8.96 -3.36 -8.44
N HIS A 221 -9.98 -4.23 -8.37
CA HIS A 221 -11.30 -3.83 -7.90
C HIS A 221 -11.25 -3.22 -6.50
N ARG A 222 -10.51 -3.85 -5.57
CA ARG A 222 -10.34 -3.34 -4.21
C ARG A 222 -9.63 -1.97 -4.22
N GLY A 223 -8.62 -1.78 -5.06
CA GLY A 223 -7.94 -0.48 -5.23
C GLY A 223 -8.91 0.63 -5.66
N ILE A 224 -9.79 0.36 -6.63
CA ILE A 224 -10.84 1.31 -7.05
C ILE A 224 -11.77 1.64 -5.86
N ARG A 225 -12.19 0.64 -5.10
CA ARG A 225 -13.04 0.84 -3.92
C ARG A 225 -12.37 1.66 -2.83
N GLU A 226 -11.10 1.43 -2.53
CA GLU A 226 -10.35 2.19 -1.51
C GLU A 226 -10.27 3.68 -1.88
N ILE A 227 -10.03 4.01 -3.17
CA ILE A 227 -10.07 5.41 -3.63
C ILE A 227 -11.47 6.00 -3.45
N LYS A 228 -12.54 5.25 -3.74
CA LYS A 228 -13.93 5.70 -3.50
C LYS A 228 -14.18 5.98 -2.01
N ILE A 229 -13.77 5.07 -1.12
CA ILE A 229 -13.90 5.22 0.34
C ILE A 229 -13.14 6.47 0.82
N MET A 230 -11.91 6.68 0.32
CA MET A 230 -11.11 7.87 0.63
C MET A 230 -11.86 9.16 0.25
N LEU A 231 -12.41 9.24 -0.96
CA LEU A 231 -13.16 10.41 -1.44
C LEU A 231 -14.48 10.63 -0.70
N GLN A 232 -15.19 9.55 -0.35
CA GLN A 232 -16.48 9.61 0.34
C GLN A 232 -16.37 10.27 1.73
N LYS A 233 -15.23 10.18 2.40
CA LYS A 233 -14.98 10.86 3.69
C LYS A 233 -15.21 12.38 3.59
N TYR A 234 -14.99 12.97 2.43
CA TYR A 234 -15.03 14.42 2.21
C TYR A 234 -16.20 14.86 1.32
N GLN A 235 -17.13 13.97 0.99
CA GLN A 235 -18.26 14.25 0.08
C GLN A 235 -19.21 15.33 0.61
N THR A 236 -19.24 15.55 1.91
CA THR A 236 -20.11 16.53 2.59
C THR A 236 -19.33 17.75 3.12
N LEU A 237 -18.13 17.98 2.64
CA LEU A 237 -17.25 19.06 3.13
C LEU A 237 -17.89 20.45 2.96
N ASP A 238 -18.79 20.64 1.98
CA ASP A 238 -19.55 21.87 1.78
C ASP A 238 -20.57 22.15 2.89
N MET A 239 -21.05 21.11 3.59
CA MET A 239 -22.02 21.22 4.69
C MET A 239 -21.33 21.14 6.05
N GLN A 240 -20.49 20.16 6.25
CA GLN A 240 -19.83 19.88 7.54
C GLN A 240 -18.33 19.64 7.32
N ILE A 241 -17.50 20.27 8.14
CA ILE A 241 -16.06 20.07 8.14
C ILE A 241 -15.75 18.85 9.03
N PRO A 242 -15.14 17.78 8.49
CA PRO A 242 -14.70 16.64 9.29
C PRO A 242 -13.68 17.05 10.35
N ALA A 243 -13.59 16.31 11.45
CA ALA A 243 -12.70 16.61 12.57
C ALA A 243 -11.20 16.62 12.20
N ASN A 244 -10.83 15.87 11.16
CA ASN A 244 -9.46 15.82 10.63
C ASN A 244 -9.16 16.86 9.55
N VAL A 245 -10.07 17.83 9.32
CA VAL A 245 -9.89 18.89 8.33
C VAL A 245 -9.88 20.25 9.02
N ARG A 246 -8.88 21.05 8.74
CA ARG A 246 -8.76 22.45 9.17
C ARG A 246 -8.74 23.36 7.96
N ILE A 247 -9.39 24.49 8.04
CA ILE A 247 -9.40 25.49 6.96
C ILE A 247 -8.91 26.82 7.55
N GLN A 248 -7.93 27.43 6.89
CA GLN A 248 -7.35 28.69 7.28
C GLN A 248 -7.04 29.57 6.07
N PRO A 249 -6.99 30.90 6.23
CA PRO A 249 -6.57 31.80 5.15
C PRO A 249 -5.12 31.49 4.72
N THR A 250 -4.83 31.60 3.43
CA THR A 250 -3.47 31.44 2.89
C THR A 250 -2.54 32.51 3.47
N LEU A 251 -1.38 32.09 3.94
CA LEU A 251 -0.33 32.99 4.41
C LEU A 251 0.39 33.60 3.19
N GLY A 252 0.27 34.93 3.00
CA GLY A 252 0.99 35.65 1.95
C GLY A 252 0.14 36.59 1.12
N HIS A 253 0.64 36.94 -0.08
CA HIS A 253 -0.01 37.92 -0.98
C HIS A 253 -1.15 37.36 -1.83
N ARG A 254 -1.38 36.05 -1.83
CA ARG A 254 -2.44 35.40 -2.60
C ARG A 254 -3.73 35.35 -1.80
N LYS A 255 -4.83 35.76 -2.41
CA LYS A 255 -6.18 35.57 -1.83
C LYS A 255 -6.55 34.11 -1.99
N GLY A 256 -6.82 33.43 -0.87
CA GLY A 256 -7.20 32.01 -0.91
C GLY A 256 -7.27 31.42 0.49
N VAL A 257 -7.47 30.11 0.52
CA VAL A 257 -7.52 29.29 1.74
C VAL A 257 -6.63 28.07 1.61
N GLU A 258 -6.10 27.65 2.73
CA GLU A 258 -5.44 26.38 2.91
C GLU A 258 -6.43 25.40 3.56
N VAL A 259 -6.69 24.28 2.91
CA VAL A 259 -7.44 23.18 3.45
C VAL A 259 -6.46 22.10 3.87
N ILE A 260 -6.35 21.84 5.16
CA ILE A 260 -5.37 20.96 5.77
C ILE A 260 -6.08 19.69 6.22
N PHE A 261 -5.61 18.55 5.71
CA PHE A 261 -6.07 17.22 6.09
C PHE A 261 -5.04 16.60 7.04
N ASP A 262 -5.46 16.35 8.28
CA ASP A 262 -4.59 15.83 9.34
C ASP A 262 -4.59 14.30 9.37
N ASN A 263 -3.40 13.71 9.52
CA ASN A 263 -3.11 12.33 9.94
C ASN A 263 -3.60 11.16 9.06
N THR A 264 -4.24 11.38 7.94
CA THR A 264 -4.84 10.27 7.19
C THR A 264 -4.62 10.28 5.69
N GLU A 265 -4.28 11.45 5.10
CA GLU A 265 -4.26 11.59 3.65
C GLU A 265 -2.84 11.86 3.14
N ASP A 266 -2.55 11.35 1.96
CA ASP A 266 -1.23 11.41 1.33
C ASP A 266 -1.27 12.08 -0.06
N HIS A 267 -0.19 11.92 -0.80
CA HIS A 267 -0.05 12.43 -2.17
C HIS A 267 -1.16 11.96 -3.11
N THR A 268 -1.79 10.80 -2.88
CA THR A 268 -2.85 10.27 -3.73
C THR A 268 -4.06 11.20 -3.74
N LEU A 269 -4.56 11.56 -2.56
CA LEU A 269 -5.67 12.52 -2.47
C LEU A 269 -5.27 13.90 -2.96
N GLY A 270 -4.07 14.37 -2.56
CA GLY A 270 -3.59 15.70 -2.92
C GLY A 270 -3.48 15.90 -4.41
N ASN A 271 -2.81 14.97 -5.10
CA ASN A 271 -2.64 15.05 -6.55
C ASN A 271 -3.98 14.90 -7.29
N LEU A 272 -4.82 13.96 -6.87
CA LEU A 272 -6.12 13.73 -7.47
C LEU A 272 -7.00 14.99 -7.41
N LEU A 273 -7.11 15.61 -6.22
CA LEU A 273 -7.89 16.84 -6.05
C LEU A 273 -7.27 18.01 -6.81
N GLN A 274 -5.95 18.22 -6.73
CA GLN A 274 -5.28 19.31 -7.45
C GLN A 274 -5.53 19.23 -8.95
N THR A 275 -5.29 18.06 -9.56
CA THR A 275 -5.42 17.87 -11.00
C THR A 275 -6.83 18.25 -11.48
N TYR A 276 -7.86 17.69 -10.86
CA TYR A 276 -9.24 17.95 -11.29
C TYR A 276 -9.78 19.31 -10.86
N LEU A 277 -9.25 19.94 -9.80
CA LEU A 277 -9.56 21.33 -9.48
C LEU A 277 -8.99 22.27 -10.56
N VAL A 278 -7.75 22.03 -11.01
CA VAL A 278 -7.14 22.83 -12.09
C VAL A 278 -7.91 22.62 -13.40
N GLU A 279 -8.11 21.38 -13.81
CA GLU A 279 -8.77 21.05 -15.07
C GLU A 279 -10.18 21.63 -15.15
N ARG A 280 -11.00 21.43 -14.13
CA ARG A 280 -12.43 21.80 -14.17
C ARG A 280 -12.72 23.23 -13.78
N HIS A 281 -12.07 23.75 -12.74
CA HIS A 281 -12.42 25.05 -12.14
C HIS A 281 -11.48 26.19 -12.53
N ILE A 282 -10.35 25.89 -13.20
CA ILE A 282 -9.42 26.89 -13.72
C ILE A 282 -9.39 26.85 -15.24
N MET A 283 -9.11 25.67 -15.84
CA MET A 283 -8.97 25.55 -17.29
C MET A 283 -10.33 25.51 -18.02
N ALA A 284 -11.25 24.65 -17.55
CA ALA A 284 -12.60 24.54 -18.14
C ALA A 284 -13.61 25.55 -17.58
N ASP A 285 -13.19 26.44 -16.70
CA ASP A 285 -13.97 27.58 -16.20
C ASP A 285 -15.32 27.22 -15.56
N GLN A 286 -15.43 26.02 -14.97
CA GLN A 286 -16.65 25.58 -14.31
C GLN A 286 -16.84 26.29 -12.97
N ALA A 287 -18.09 26.57 -12.61
CA ALA A 287 -18.42 27.16 -11.31
C ALA A 287 -18.26 26.13 -10.17
N PRO A 288 -17.74 26.53 -9.00
CA PRO A 288 -17.17 27.85 -8.68
C PRO A 288 -15.78 28.04 -9.33
N ARG A 289 -15.52 29.25 -9.89
CA ARG A 289 -14.22 29.57 -10.53
C ARG A 289 -13.14 29.72 -9.49
N LEU A 290 -11.97 29.13 -9.79
CA LEU A 290 -10.76 29.22 -9.00
C LEU A 290 -9.67 29.97 -9.79
N THR A 291 -8.76 30.61 -9.07
CA THR A 291 -7.59 31.26 -9.65
C THR A 291 -6.33 30.42 -9.50
N TYR A 292 -6.31 29.54 -8.50
CA TYR A 292 -5.19 28.66 -8.21
C TYR A 292 -5.66 27.42 -7.46
N ALA A 293 -5.04 26.28 -7.72
CA ALA A 293 -5.12 25.07 -6.91
C ALA A 293 -3.78 24.35 -6.92
N GLY A 294 -3.31 23.97 -5.74
CA GLY A 294 -2.05 23.25 -5.57
C GLY A 294 -2.01 22.55 -4.23
N TYR A 295 -1.27 21.45 -4.11
CA TYR A 295 -1.10 20.77 -2.83
C TYR A 295 0.37 20.70 -2.43
N LYS A 296 0.60 20.57 -1.13
CA LYS A 296 1.92 20.34 -0.54
C LYS A 296 1.82 19.39 0.65
N MET A 297 2.86 18.58 0.82
CA MET A 297 3.12 17.84 2.05
C MET A 297 4.22 18.57 2.81
N GLY A 298 3.94 19.01 4.04
CA GLY A 298 4.84 19.88 4.78
C GLY A 298 6.13 19.17 5.21
N HIS A 299 6.03 18.20 6.05
CA HIS A 299 7.18 17.47 6.60
C HIS A 299 6.92 15.96 6.60
N PRO A 300 7.90 15.12 6.21
CA PRO A 300 7.69 13.66 6.10
C PRO A 300 7.21 12.97 7.39
N LEU A 301 7.55 13.53 8.56
CA LEU A 301 7.11 13.00 9.86
C LEU A 301 5.74 13.53 10.30
N LYS A 302 5.22 14.55 9.64
CA LYS A 302 3.87 15.05 9.87
C LYS A 302 3.00 14.62 8.70
N LYS A 303 2.07 13.76 8.94
CA LYS A 303 1.07 13.35 7.96
C LYS A 303 0.03 14.45 7.80
N GLU A 304 0.43 15.59 7.23
CA GLU A 304 -0.43 16.74 6.95
C GLU A 304 -0.39 17.02 5.45
N LEU A 305 -1.52 16.87 4.79
CA LEU A 305 -1.73 17.29 3.40
C LEU A 305 -2.36 18.68 3.42
N THR A 306 -1.72 19.66 2.79
CA THR A 306 -2.25 21.01 2.63
C THR A 306 -2.62 21.26 1.18
N LEU A 307 -3.88 21.57 0.92
CA LEU A 307 -4.39 21.97 -0.39
C LEU A 307 -4.62 23.48 -0.38
N GLU A 308 -3.86 24.22 -1.20
CA GLU A 308 -4.01 25.66 -1.37
C GLU A 308 -4.97 25.97 -2.51
N ILE A 309 -6.02 26.75 -2.25
CA ILE A 309 -7.03 27.12 -3.23
C ILE A 309 -7.21 28.64 -3.24
N GLY A 310 -6.95 29.24 -4.39
CA GLY A 310 -7.19 30.66 -4.64
C GLY A 310 -8.55 30.90 -5.28
N SER A 311 -9.25 31.94 -4.85
CA SER A 311 -10.50 32.40 -5.46
C SER A 311 -10.67 33.90 -5.29
N GLU A 312 -11.43 34.55 -6.20
CA GLU A 312 -11.76 35.98 -6.09
C GLU A 312 -12.95 36.24 -5.16
N ALA A 313 -13.81 35.25 -4.99
CA ALA A 313 -15.01 35.28 -4.14
C ALA A 313 -14.69 34.82 -2.71
N ASP A 314 -15.73 34.65 -1.87
CA ASP A 314 -15.62 34.08 -0.52
C ASP A 314 -14.78 32.80 -0.55
N GLY A 315 -13.55 32.91 -0.01
CA GLY A 315 -12.49 31.92 -0.19
C GLY A 315 -12.86 30.54 0.37
N GLU A 316 -13.40 30.48 1.59
CA GLU A 316 -13.68 29.20 2.25
C GLU A 316 -14.83 28.44 1.60
N MET A 317 -15.98 29.05 1.45
CA MET A 317 -17.14 28.37 0.87
C MET A 317 -16.94 28.02 -0.60
N THR A 318 -16.22 28.87 -1.35
CA THR A 318 -15.86 28.60 -2.73
C THR A 318 -14.95 27.38 -2.84
N ALA A 319 -13.91 27.28 -2.00
CA ALA A 319 -13.00 26.16 -1.98
C ALA A 319 -13.72 24.85 -1.60
N ARG A 320 -14.55 24.87 -0.55
CA ARG A 320 -15.33 23.71 -0.08
C ARG A 320 -16.26 23.19 -1.18
N ARG A 321 -16.98 24.07 -1.88
CA ARG A 321 -17.87 23.70 -2.98
C ARG A 321 -17.12 23.14 -4.17
N ALA A 322 -15.95 23.72 -4.52
CA ALA A 322 -15.12 23.23 -5.60
C ALA A 322 -14.60 21.80 -5.31
N ILE A 323 -14.08 21.57 -4.09
CA ILE A 323 -13.62 20.25 -3.66
C ILE A 323 -14.76 19.24 -3.76
N VAL A 324 -15.94 19.55 -3.22
CA VAL A 324 -17.09 18.63 -3.26
C VAL A 324 -17.57 18.36 -4.68
N ALA A 325 -17.55 19.37 -5.57
CA ALA A 325 -17.88 19.20 -6.98
C ALA A 325 -16.91 18.21 -7.67
N VAL A 326 -15.60 18.34 -7.43
CA VAL A 326 -14.58 17.43 -7.93
C VAL A 326 -14.77 16.03 -7.35
N ILE A 327 -14.99 15.89 -6.05
CA ILE A 327 -15.23 14.59 -5.42
C ILE A 327 -16.44 13.88 -6.02
N ARG A 328 -17.56 14.56 -6.22
CA ARG A 328 -18.76 13.98 -6.84
C ARG A 328 -18.49 13.53 -8.28
N PHE A 329 -17.73 14.30 -9.03
CA PHE A 329 -17.31 13.92 -10.38
C PHE A 329 -16.44 12.66 -10.37
N LEU A 330 -15.41 12.63 -9.50
CA LEU A 330 -14.50 11.50 -9.37
C LEU A 330 -15.22 10.22 -8.92
N LEU A 331 -16.15 10.33 -7.98
CA LEU A 331 -16.97 9.17 -7.57
C LEU A 331 -17.77 8.62 -8.74
N GLY A 332 -18.36 9.47 -9.58
CA GLY A 332 -19.07 9.04 -10.80
C GLY A 332 -18.15 8.37 -11.82
N LEU A 333 -16.92 8.88 -12.00
CA LEU A 333 -15.92 8.26 -12.85
C LEU A 333 -15.50 6.88 -12.31
N LEU A 334 -15.19 6.78 -11.01
CA LEU A 334 -14.82 5.53 -10.37
C LEU A 334 -15.96 4.48 -10.36
N ASP A 335 -17.23 4.91 -10.25
CA ASP A 335 -18.40 4.04 -10.41
C ASP A 335 -18.46 3.42 -11.81
N THR A 336 -18.10 4.20 -12.82
CA THR A 336 -18.04 3.71 -14.20
C THR A 336 -16.87 2.74 -14.37
N MET A 337 -15.68 3.11 -13.89
CA MET A 337 -14.49 2.24 -13.93
C MET A 337 -14.73 0.90 -13.20
N GLU A 338 -15.35 0.93 -12.02
CA GLU A 338 -15.69 -0.27 -11.26
C GLU A 338 -16.62 -1.19 -12.04
N ARG A 339 -17.69 -0.64 -12.60
CA ARG A 339 -18.67 -1.39 -13.40
C ARG A 339 -18.04 -2.01 -14.65
N ASP A 340 -17.23 -1.26 -15.36
CA ASP A 340 -16.55 -1.71 -16.58
C ASP A 340 -15.54 -2.82 -16.22
N TRP A 341 -14.77 -2.63 -15.15
CA TRP A 341 -13.83 -3.63 -14.64
C TRP A 341 -14.52 -4.95 -14.28
N LEU A 342 -15.60 -4.88 -13.52
CA LEU A 342 -16.40 -6.07 -13.14
C LEU A 342 -17.00 -6.77 -14.36
N THR A 343 -17.41 -6.01 -15.36
CA THR A 343 -17.96 -6.55 -16.61
C THR A 343 -16.89 -7.29 -17.41
N ILE A 344 -15.71 -6.69 -17.57
CA ILE A 344 -14.60 -7.26 -18.34
C ILE A 344 -14.02 -8.50 -17.65
N THR A 345 -13.88 -8.46 -16.33
CA THR A 345 -13.24 -9.54 -15.56
C THR A 345 -14.21 -10.66 -15.15
N GLY A 346 -15.52 -10.46 -15.29
CA GLY A 346 -16.55 -11.44 -14.88
C GLY A 346 -16.64 -11.65 -13.37
N THR A 347 -15.99 -10.81 -12.56
CA THR A 347 -15.89 -10.97 -11.10
C THR A 347 -17.09 -10.43 -10.32
N ALA A 348 -18.10 -9.89 -10.99
CA ALA A 348 -19.30 -9.30 -10.36
C ALA A 348 -20.05 -10.21 -9.37
N ALA A 349 -19.88 -11.54 -9.51
CA ALA A 349 -20.57 -12.52 -8.66
C ALA A 349 -19.80 -12.89 -7.36
N GLN A 350 -18.56 -12.42 -7.17
CA GLN A 350 -17.67 -12.91 -6.11
C GLN A 350 -17.33 -11.86 -5.04
N LEU A 351 -17.85 -10.64 -5.17
CA LEU A 351 -17.43 -9.53 -4.29
C LEU A 351 -18.55 -9.09 -3.36
N PRO A 352 -18.28 -8.95 -2.05
CA PRO A 352 -19.25 -8.42 -1.09
C PRO A 352 -19.62 -6.98 -1.42
N ALA A 353 -20.83 -6.57 -1.10
CA ALA A 353 -21.27 -5.18 -1.21
C ALA A 353 -20.36 -4.26 -0.37
N LEU A 354 -20.17 -3.01 -0.83
CA LEU A 354 -19.49 -1.99 -0.04
C LEU A 354 -20.17 -1.90 1.34
N PRO A 355 -19.40 -1.89 2.44
CA PRO A 355 -19.98 -1.56 3.74
C PRO A 355 -20.63 -0.17 3.63
N PRO A 356 -21.81 0.05 4.28
CA PRO A 356 -22.39 1.38 4.33
C PRO A 356 -21.34 2.32 4.93
N VAL A 357 -21.14 3.48 4.27
CA VAL A 357 -20.26 4.54 4.81
C VAL A 357 -20.68 4.75 6.26
N PRO A 358 -19.80 4.57 7.26
CA PRO A 358 -20.15 4.89 8.61
C PRO A 358 -20.56 6.35 8.61
N ALA A 359 -21.81 6.64 8.99
CA ALA A 359 -22.23 7.99 9.31
C ALA A 359 -21.16 8.53 10.26
N ALA A 360 -20.52 9.65 9.89
CA ALA A 360 -19.35 10.22 10.53
C ALA A 360 -19.31 9.85 12.01
N ALA A 361 -18.44 8.92 12.38
CA ALA A 361 -18.35 8.47 13.75
C ALA A 361 -18.00 9.70 14.57
N GLU A 362 -18.96 10.21 15.30
CA GLU A 362 -18.75 11.23 16.31
C GLU A 362 -17.61 10.72 17.19
N GLY A 363 -16.55 11.48 17.17
CA GLY A 363 -15.31 11.37 17.88
C GLY A 363 -15.22 10.28 18.96
N ILE A 364 -14.18 9.59 18.93
CA ILE A 364 -13.26 9.31 20.05
C ILE A 364 -12.16 8.44 19.46
N LEU A 365 -11.19 9.11 18.83
CA LEU A 365 -9.86 8.58 18.87
C LEU A 365 -9.25 9.09 20.19
N PRO A 366 -8.84 8.20 21.11
CA PRO A 366 -8.12 8.64 22.29
C PRO A 366 -6.83 9.36 21.85
N PRO A 367 -6.41 10.42 22.55
CA PRO A 367 -5.21 11.15 22.21
C PRO A 367 -4.01 10.18 22.25
N VAL A 368 -3.25 10.14 21.16
CA VAL A 368 -1.97 9.45 21.09
C VAL A 368 -1.09 10.03 22.20
N ALA A 369 -0.82 9.24 23.22
CA ALA A 369 0.11 9.60 24.28
C ALA A 369 1.47 9.89 23.65
N ALA A 370 1.94 11.12 23.77
CA ALA A 370 3.29 11.49 23.39
C ALA A 370 4.30 10.55 24.10
N PRO A 371 5.37 10.08 23.42
CA PRO A 371 6.37 9.27 24.07
C PRO A 371 7.02 10.10 25.18
N THR A 372 6.81 9.68 26.41
CA THR A 372 7.46 10.24 27.60
C THR A 372 8.96 10.13 27.43
N GLY A 373 9.63 11.28 27.54
CA GLY A 373 11.00 11.59 27.27
C GLY A 373 12.02 10.53 27.64
N LEU A 374 12.85 10.21 26.68
CA LEU A 374 14.22 9.78 26.93
C LEU A 374 14.97 10.98 27.52
N ALA A 375 15.32 10.85 28.79
CA ALA A 375 16.18 11.80 29.50
C ALA A 375 17.52 11.92 28.74
N ALA A 376 17.87 13.15 28.36
CA ALA A 376 19.15 13.45 27.77
C ALA A 376 20.26 13.10 28.78
N PRO A 377 21.39 12.51 28.34
CA PRO A 377 22.51 12.28 29.22
C PRO A 377 23.12 13.63 29.63
N THR A 378 23.17 13.86 30.92
CA THR A 378 23.84 15.01 31.54
C THR A 378 25.33 14.99 31.18
N ALA A 379 25.77 15.98 30.42
CA ALA A 379 27.17 16.24 30.15
C ALA A 379 27.89 16.68 31.46
N THR A 380 28.64 15.78 32.06
CA THR A 380 29.59 16.10 33.12
C THR A 380 30.73 16.89 32.51
N ARG A 381 30.77 18.19 32.83
CA ARG A 381 31.92 19.08 32.60
C ARG A 381 33.12 18.62 33.45
N GLY A 382 34.03 17.89 32.83
CA GLY A 382 35.37 17.66 33.37
C GLY A 382 36.19 18.92 33.30
N ARG A 383 36.48 19.55 34.46
CA ARG A 383 37.50 20.58 34.62
C ARG A 383 38.89 19.94 34.45
N GLY A 384 39.51 20.13 33.31
CA GLY A 384 40.93 19.87 33.12
C GLY A 384 41.74 21.14 33.51
N ARG A 385 42.50 21.04 34.60
CA ARG A 385 43.53 22.02 34.99
C ARG A 385 44.74 21.82 34.05
N GLY A 386 45.27 22.97 33.59
CA GLY A 386 46.52 23.04 32.84
C GLY A 386 47.77 22.95 33.70
N ARG A 387 48.87 22.73 33.01
CA ARG A 387 50.28 23.10 33.20
C ARG A 387 51.02 22.45 32.05
N GLY A 388 51.71 23.13 31.15
CA GLY A 388 52.84 23.99 31.40
C GLY A 388 54.10 23.30 30.85
N ARG A 389 54.46 23.65 29.65
CA ARG A 389 55.78 24.01 29.12
C ARG A 389 55.74 24.05 27.60
#